data_c6acd33f1f99e9cc4a746a3ed2a8a9fb
#
_entry.id   c6acd33f1f99e9cc4a746a3ed2a8a9fb
#
_cell.length_a   1.000
_cell.length_b   1.000
_cell.length_c   1.000
_cell.angle_alpha   90.00
_cell.angle_beta   90.00
_cell.angle_gamma   90.00
#
_symmetry.space_group_name_H-M   'P 1'
#
loop_
_entity.id
_entity.type
_entity.pdbx_description
1 polymer ?
#
loop_
_entity_poly.entity_id
_entity_poly.type
_entity_poly.pdbx_seq_one_letter_code
_entity_poly.pdbx_strand_id
1 'polypeptide(L)'
;MKGIRWLALMGGGFLLAGTGSIARNLSTPWRLVSGEVLRAELVYSKDGSDPDDVASQVQVEYRYRCEGRGYTGFYRSVLSSGEFFKRRFVERHRSGDPVSIRVDPSDPARSRLKIGFFRENELGLGLSIIGVFFLLLFARL
;
A
#
# COMPACT_ATOMS: atom_id res chain seq x y z
N MET A 1 -14.43 23.93 25.83
CA MET A 1 -14.81 22.51 25.92
C MET A 1 -15.29 21.87 24.62
N LYS A 2 -15.83 22.60 23.64
CA LYS A 2 -16.26 21.99 22.34
C LYS A 2 -15.12 21.45 21.48
N GLY A 3 -13.96 22.11 21.46
CA GLY A 3 -12.80 21.68 20.65
C GLY A 3 -12.17 20.34 21.07
N ILE A 4 -12.21 20.02 22.36
CA ILE A 4 -11.62 18.79 22.92
C ILE A 4 -12.37 17.54 22.43
N ARG A 5 -13.70 17.62 22.33
CA ARG A 5 -14.53 16.49 21.85
C ARG A 5 -14.28 16.17 20.37
N TRP A 6 -13.98 17.18 19.55
CA TRP A 6 -13.65 17.01 18.15
C TRP A 6 -12.30 16.30 17.95
N LEU A 7 -11.27 16.63 18.74
CA LEU A 7 -9.96 15.96 18.69
C LEU A 7 -10.07 14.47 19.03
N ALA A 8 -10.86 14.12 20.04
CA ALA A 8 -11.08 12.71 20.40
C ALA A 8 -11.82 11.94 19.31
N LEU A 9 -12.83 12.57 18.67
CA LEU A 9 -13.56 11.96 17.56
C LEU A 9 -12.67 11.73 16.33
N MET A 10 -11.85 12.72 15.99
CA MET A 10 -10.89 12.59 14.88
C MET A 10 -9.85 11.50 15.16
N GLY A 11 -9.26 11.49 16.37
CA GLY A 11 -8.29 10.46 16.76
C GLY A 11 -8.88 9.06 16.71
N GLY A 12 -10.09 8.88 17.25
CA GLY A 12 -10.83 7.61 17.21
C GLY A 12 -11.15 7.17 15.77
N GLY A 13 -11.58 8.09 14.91
CA GLY A 13 -11.86 7.82 13.50
C GLY A 13 -10.63 7.33 12.74
N PHE A 14 -9.48 7.97 12.89
CA PHE A 14 -8.23 7.56 12.27
C PHE A 14 -7.72 6.21 12.76
N LEU A 15 -7.83 5.92 14.06
CA LEU A 15 -7.49 4.61 14.62
C LEU A 15 -8.37 3.51 14.03
N LEU A 16 -9.68 3.70 14.01
CA LEU A 16 -10.61 2.70 13.46
C LEU A 16 -10.38 2.45 11.97
N ALA A 17 -10.14 3.50 11.19
CA ALA A 17 -9.84 3.37 9.77
C ALA A 17 -8.51 2.63 9.54
N GLY A 18 -7.46 2.97 10.29
CA GLY A 18 -6.15 2.35 10.17
C GLY A 18 -6.15 0.89 10.58
N THR A 19 -6.70 0.56 11.74
CA THR A 19 -6.78 -0.82 12.23
C THR A 19 -7.71 -1.69 11.40
N GLY A 20 -8.82 -1.15 10.90
CA GLY A 20 -9.73 -1.86 10.02
C GLY A 20 -9.10 -2.22 8.66
N SER A 21 -8.23 -1.38 8.13
CA SER A 21 -7.48 -1.66 6.90
C SER A 21 -6.47 -2.79 7.12
N ILE A 22 -5.71 -2.76 8.21
CA ILE A 22 -4.74 -3.79 8.57
C ILE A 22 -5.46 -5.12 8.84
N ALA A 23 -6.53 -5.11 9.61
CA ALA A 23 -7.31 -6.31 9.94
C ALA A 23 -7.85 -6.99 8.68
N ARG A 24 -8.36 -6.24 7.71
CA ARG A 24 -8.82 -6.79 6.42
C ARG A 24 -7.69 -7.47 5.65
N ASN A 25 -6.49 -6.88 5.62
CA ASN A 25 -5.34 -7.48 4.96
C ASN A 25 -4.89 -8.79 5.61
N LEU A 26 -4.99 -8.87 6.94
CA LEU A 26 -4.59 -10.06 7.71
C LEU A 26 -5.66 -11.17 7.70
N SER A 27 -6.94 -10.80 7.63
CA SER A 27 -8.06 -11.77 7.70
C SER A 27 -8.42 -12.41 6.35
N THR A 28 -7.96 -11.84 5.21
CA THR A 28 -8.21 -12.46 3.91
C THR A 28 -7.36 -13.71 3.75
N PRO A 29 -7.92 -14.85 3.42
CA PRO A 29 -7.18 -16.11 3.27
C PRO A 29 -6.39 -16.13 1.94
N TRP A 30 -5.43 -15.23 1.80
CA TRP A 30 -4.61 -15.11 0.60
C TRP A 30 -3.77 -16.35 0.36
N ARG A 31 -3.80 -16.87 -0.85
CA ARG A 31 -2.90 -17.93 -1.32
C ARG A 31 -1.63 -17.32 -1.90
N LEU A 32 -0.47 -17.83 -1.51
CA LEU A 32 0.80 -17.42 -2.12
C LEU A 32 1.05 -18.24 -3.38
N VAL A 33 1.35 -17.55 -4.47
CA VAL A 33 1.79 -18.13 -5.74
C VAL A 33 3.08 -17.45 -6.20
N SER A 34 3.89 -18.17 -6.96
CA SER A 34 5.05 -17.59 -7.62
C SER A 34 4.63 -16.94 -8.93
N GLY A 35 5.24 -15.81 -9.22
CA GLY A 35 5.10 -15.11 -10.49
C GLY A 35 6.40 -14.44 -10.88
N GLU A 36 6.37 -13.67 -11.92
CA GLU A 36 7.50 -12.90 -12.41
C GLU A 36 7.12 -11.46 -12.72
N VAL A 37 8.07 -10.56 -12.60
CA VAL A 37 7.94 -9.17 -13.00
C VAL A 37 7.97 -9.09 -14.52
N LEU A 38 6.98 -8.45 -15.12
CA LEU A 38 6.99 -8.08 -16.53
C LEU A 38 7.67 -6.73 -16.73
N ARG A 39 7.31 -5.77 -15.90
CA ARG A 39 7.81 -4.40 -15.97
C ARG A 39 7.77 -3.75 -14.59
N ALA A 40 8.82 -3.05 -14.24
CA ALA A 40 8.83 -2.15 -13.07
C ALA A 40 9.37 -0.79 -13.50
N GLU A 41 8.64 0.25 -13.20
CA GLU A 41 9.00 1.61 -13.62
C GLU A 41 8.61 2.65 -12.60
N LEU A 42 9.29 3.78 -12.66
CA LEU A 42 8.95 4.99 -11.93
C LEU A 42 8.19 5.91 -12.88
N VAL A 43 6.92 6.12 -12.58
CA VAL A 43 6.06 7.00 -13.38
C VAL A 43 5.95 8.35 -12.70
N TYR A 44 6.19 9.40 -13.45
CA TYR A 44 6.05 10.76 -12.99
C TYR A 44 4.70 11.32 -13.47
N SER A 45 3.89 11.74 -12.52
CA SER A 45 2.62 12.39 -12.78
C SER A 45 2.73 13.86 -12.38
N LYS A 46 2.38 14.76 -13.28
CA LYS A 46 2.15 16.16 -12.92
C LYS A 46 0.80 16.26 -12.27
N ASP A 47 0.78 16.49 -10.96
CA ASP A 47 -0.47 16.73 -10.24
C ASP A 47 -0.79 18.23 -10.32
N GLY A 48 -1.59 18.53 -11.20
CA GLY A 48 -2.53 19.54 -11.64
C GLY A 48 -2.30 21.03 -11.38
N SER A 49 -1.64 21.56 -10.40
CA SER A 49 -1.70 22.99 -10.09
C SER A 49 -0.34 23.71 -9.93
N ASP A 50 0.72 22.98 -9.71
CA ASP A 50 2.06 23.54 -9.61
C ASP A 50 2.99 22.83 -10.60
N PRO A 51 3.63 23.56 -11.56
CA PRO A 51 4.53 22.95 -12.53
C PRO A 51 5.76 22.27 -11.91
N ASP A 52 6.08 22.58 -10.66
CA ASP A 52 7.20 22.01 -9.92
C ASP A 52 6.82 20.82 -9.03
N ASP A 53 5.53 20.54 -8.84
CA ASP A 53 5.05 19.42 -8.04
C ASP A 53 4.91 18.16 -8.91
N VAL A 54 6.02 17.45 -9.09
CA VAL A 54 6.07 16.20 -9.83
C VAL A 54 5.97 15.03 -8.86
N ALA A 55 4.78 14.45 -8.72
CA ALA A 55 4.60 13.23 -7.96
C ALA A 55 5.16 12.03 -8.72
N SER A 56 6.06 11.27 -8.10
CA SER A 56 6.56 10.01 -8.64
C SER A 56 5.87 8.82 -7.99
N GLN A 57 5.48 7.84 -8.80
CA GLN A 57 4.82 6.61 -8.36
C GLN A 57 5.51 5.38 -8.94
N VAL A 58 5.76 4.38 -8.09
CA VAL A 58 6.25 3.08 -8.58
C VAL A 58 5.07 2.28 -9.13
N GLN A 59 5.24 1.75 -10.34
CA GLN A 59 4.32 0.81 -10.95
C GLN A 59 5.07 -0.48 -11.28
N VAL A 60 4.48 -1.62 -10.91
CA VAL A 60 5.00 -2.94 -11.23
C VAL A 60 3.90 -3.76 -11.86
N GLU A 61 4.15 -4.22 -13.06
CA GLU A 61 3.35 -5.20 -13.75
C GLU A 61 3.97 -6.58 -13.55
N TYR A 62 3.17 -7.57 -13.19
CA TYR A 62 3.63 -8.93 -12.94
C TYR A 62 2.65 -9.96 -13.49
N ARG A 63 3.16 -11.12 -13.86
CA ARG A 63 2.34 -12.26 -14.27
C ARG A 63 2.51 -13.45 -13.32
N TYR A 64 1.47 -14.24 -13.22
CA TYR A 64 1.46 -15.44 -12.41
C TYR A 64 0.51 -16.49 -12.99
N ARG A 65 0.66 -17.71 -12.53
CA ARG A 65 -0.27 -18.80 -12.84
C ARG A 65 -1.00 -19.23 -11.59
N CYS A 66 -2.29 -19.40 -11.69
CA CYS A 66 -3.13 -19.97 -10.65
C CYS A 66 -4.07 -20.98 -11.30
N GLU A 67 -4.08 -22.21 -10.79
CA GLU A 67 -4.95 -23.29 -11.29
C GLU A 67 -4.83 -23.53 -12.81
N GLY A 68 -3.60 -23.47 -13.32
CA GLY A 68 -3.31 -23.69 -14.75
C GLY A 68 -3.59 -22.50 -15.67
N ARG A 69 -4.22 -21.45 -15.17
CA ARG A 69 -4.51 -20.21 -15.94
C ARG A 69 -3.47 -19.13 -15.64
N GLY A 70 -3.13 -18.34 -16.66
CA GLY A 70 -2.26 -17.18 -16.55
C GLY A 70 -3.04 -15.92 -16.23
N TYR A 71 -2.49 -15.10 -15.34
CA TYR A 71 -3.03 -13.81 -14.93
C TYR A 71 -1.95 -12.75 -14.94
N THR A 72 -2.35 -11.49 -15.10
CA THR A 72 -1.49 -10.32 -14.97
C THR A 72 -2.05 -9.42 -13.87
N GLY A 73 -1.17 -8.91 -13.02
CA GLY A 73 -1.54 -7.98 -11.96
C GLY A 73 -0.67 -6.72 -11.99
N PHE A 74 -1.16 -5.68 -11.31
CA PHE A 74 -0.49 -4.40 -11.20
C PHE A 74 -0.33 -4.00 -9.74
N TYR A 75 0.85 -3.51 -9.39
CA TYR A 75 1.11 -2.84 -8.13
C TYR A 75 1.39 -1.36 -8.39
N ARG A 76 0.80 -0.51 -7.56
CA ARG A 76 1.10 0.94 -7.53
C ARG A 76 1.38 1.35 -6.09
N SER A 77 2.42 2.14 -5.87
CA SER A 77 2.69 2.68 -4.53
C SER A 77 1.62 3.70 -4.13
N VAL A 78 1.09 3.55 -2.91
CA VAL A 78 -0.01 4.40 -2.40
C VAL A 78 0.52 5.67 -1.74
N LEU A 79 1.67 5.61 -1.08
CA LEU A 79 2.27 6.73 -0.36
C LEU A 79 3.62 7.15 -0.96
N SER A 80 3.92 8.42 -0.81
CA SER A 80 5.18 9.03 -1.22
C SER A 80 6.32 8.61 -0.30
N SER A 81 6.88 7.44 -0.51
CA SER A 81 8.23 7.15 -0.02
C SER A 81 9.23 7.97 -0.84
N GLY A 82 10.33 8.43 -0.21
CA GLY A 82 11.33 9.25 -0.89
C GLY A 82 11.83 8.61 -2.21
N GLU A 83 12.19 9.43 -3.18
CA GLU A 83 12.57 9.00 -4.53
C GLU A 83 13.68 7.95 -4.54
N PHE A 84 14.63 8.06 -3.60
CA PHE A 84 15.70 7.08 -3.41
C PHE A 84 15.15 5.65 -3.18
N PHE A 85 14.16 5.50 -2.31
CA PHE A 85 13.55 4.19 -2.02
C PHE A 85 12.75 3.66 -3.21
N LYS A 86 12.10 4.54 -3.97
CA LYS A 86 11.36 4.17 -5.17
C LYS A 86 12.29 3.65 -6.27
N ARG A 87 13.39 4.35 -6.55
CA ARG A 87 14.40 3.92 -7.53
C ARG A 87 14.99 2.57 -7.13
N ARG A 88 15.40 2.42 -5.87
CA ARG A 88 15.95 1.16 -5.38
C ARG A 88 14.94 0.01 -5.40
N PHE A 89 13.65 0.30 -5.26
CA PHE A 89 12.61 -0.69 -5.42
C PHE A 89 12.51 -1.18 -6.88
N VAL A 90 12.49 -0.26 -7.84
CA VAL A 90 12.46 -0.58 -9.28
C VAL A 90 13.72 -1.37 -9.70
N GLU A 91 14.90 -0.97 -9.24
CA GLU A 91 16.16 -1.68 -9.50
C GLU A 91 16.17 -3.13 -9.00
N ARG A 92 15.45 -3.42 -7.92
CA ARG A 92 15.32 -4.76 -7.34
C ARG A 92 14.22 -5.62 -7.95
N HIS A 93 13.40 -5.05 -8.82
CA HIS A 93 12.29 -5.75 -9.48
C HIS A 93 12.44 -5.60 -10.99
N ARG A 94 13.42 -6.27 -11.55
CA ARG A 94 13.68 -6.25 -13.00
C ARG A 94 12.74 -7.21 -13.73
N SER A 95 12.53 -6.97 -15.01
CA SER A 95 11.77 -7.89 -15.86
C SER A 95 12.38 -9.28 -15.81
N GLY A 96 11.54 -10.29 -15.57
CA GLY A 96 11.95 -11.70 -15.38
C GLY A 96 12.26 -12.08 -13.93
N ASP A 97 12.37 -11.12 -12.99
CA ASP A 97 12.64 -11.46 -11.59
C ASP A 97 11.46 -12.21 -10.96
N PRO A 98 11.74 -13.27 -10.19
CA PRO A 98 10.70 -14.02 -9.49
C PRO A 98 10.12 -13.17 -8.35
N VAL A 99 8.81 -13.20 -8.23
CA VAL A 99 8.09 -12.50 -7.16
C VAL A 99 7.04 -13.39 -6.51
N SER A 100 6.78 -13.14 -5.23
CA SER A 100 5.67 -13.78 -4.51
C SER A 100 4.42 -12.91 -4.61
N ILE A 101 3.32 -13.54 -4.97
CA ILE A 101 2.04 -12.89 -5.19
C ILE A 101 1.00 -13.51 -4.28
N ARG A 102 0.20 -12.67 -3.65
CA ARG A 102 -0.98 -13.08 -2.90
C ARG A 102 -2.18 -13.05 -3.83
N VAL A 103 -2.86 -14.17 -3.94
CA VAL A 103 -4.03 -14.34 -4.79
C VAL A 103 -5.23 -14.66 -3.91
N ASP A 104 -6.37 -14.07 -4.22
CA ASP A 104 -7.64 -14.40 -3.58
C ASP A 104 -8.10 -15.78 -4.09
N PRO A 105 -8.27 -16.77 -3.21
CA PRO A 105 -8.70 -18.11 -3.64
C PRO A 105 -10.09 -18.14 -4.30
N SER A 106 -10.94 -17.20 -3.95
CA SER A 106 -12.30 -17.09 -4.50
C SER A 106 -12.34 -16.36 -5.84
N ASP A 107 -11.34 -15.52 -6.11
CA ASP A 107 -11.21 -14.78 -7.36
C ASP A 107 -9.71 -14.66 -7.74
N PRO A 108 -9.18 -15.63 -8.49
CA PRO A 108 -7.77 -15.64 -8.88
C PRO A 108 -7.30 -14.43 -9.70
N ALA A 109 -8.19 -13.65 -10.27
CA ALA A 109 -7.84 -12.40 -10.94
C ALA A 109 -7.48 -11.28 -9.94
N ARG A 110 -7.94 -11.38 -8.69
CA ARG A 110 -7.56 -10.47 -7.61
C ARG A 110 -6.24 -10.90 -6.99
N SER A 111 -5.24 -10.09 -7.22
CA SER A 111 -3.89 -10.39 -6.73
C SER A 111 -3.22 -9.15 -6.13
N ARG A 112 -2.24 -9.40 -5.26
CA ARG A 112 -1.39 -8.38 -4.67
C ARG A 112 0.06 -8.85 -4.65
N LEU A 113 0.97 -7.98 -5.07
CA LEU A 113 2.40 -8.23 -4.94
C LEU A 113 2.79 -8.27 -3.44
N LYS A 114 3.49 -9.31 -3.01
CA LYS A 114 4.00 -9.40 -1.64
C LYS A 114 5.27 -8.58 -1.50
N ILE A 115 5.17 -7.41 -0.92
CA ILE A 115 6.27 -6.44 -0.77
C ILE A 115 6.73 -6.24 0.67
N GLY A 116 6.12 -6.93 1.61
CA GLY A 116 6.39 -6.86 3.05
C GLY A 116 5.29 -6.11 3.82
N PHE A 117 5.14 -6.48 5.09
CA PHE A 117 4.05 -6.04 5.95
C PHE A 117 3.91 -4.51 6.02
N PHE A 118 5.00 -3.78 6.25
CA PHE A 118 4.95 -2.32 6.40
C PHE A 118 4.49 -1.62 5.12
N ARG A 119 4.97 -2.05 3.96
CA ARG A 119 4.56 -1.46 2.69
C ARG A 119 3.11 -1.80 2.30
N GLU A 120 2.68 -3.02 2.60
CA GLU A 120 1.31 -3.44 2.31
C GLU A 120 0.27 -2.72 3.18
N ASN A 121 0.69 -2.23 4.34
CA ASN A 121 -0.16 -1.58 5.33
C ASN A 121 0.19 -0.10 5.57
N GLU A 122 0.95 0.53 4.68
CA GLU A 122 1.41 1.93 4.82
C GLU A 122 0.27 2.88 5.21
N LEU A 123 -0.85 2.83 4.50
CA LEU A 123 -1.99 3.69 4.76
C LEU A 123 -2.61 3.43 6.14
N GLY A 124 -2.81 2.15 6.48
CA GLY A 124 -3.38 1.76 7.76
C GLY A 124 -2.47 2.14 8.93
N LEU A 125 -1.17 1.93 8.80
CA LEU A 125 -0.19 2.31 9.81
C LEU A 125 -0.13 3.83 9.99
N GLY A 126 -0.11 4.59 8.89
CA GLY A 126 -0.11 6.05 8.92
C GLY A 126 -1.34 6.60 9.65
N LEU A 127 -2.53 6.12 9.31
CA LEU A 127 -3.77 6.52 9.97
C LEU A 127 -3.80 6.16 11.46
N SER A 128 -3.28 4.98 11.83
CA SER A 128 -3.19 4.56 13.23
C SER A 128 -2.26 5.45 14.04
N ILE A 129 -1.10 5.82 13.51
CA ILE A 129 -0.14 6.73 14.16
C ILE A 129 -0.77 8.11 14.37
N ILE A 130 -1.43 8.65 13.35
CA ILE A 130 -2.12 9.93 13.46
C ILE A 130 -3.21 9.88 14.54
N GLY A 131 -3.98 8.78 14.57
CA GLY A 131 -5.02 8.58 15.58
C GLY A 131 -4.47 8.55 17.01
N VAL A 132 -3.37 7.83 17.23
CA VAL A 132 -2.68 7.80 18.54
C VAL A 132 -2.19 9.19 18.93
N PHE A 133 -1.59 9.93 18.00
CA PHE A 133 -1.10 11.29 18.25
C PHE A 133 -2.22 12.22 18.72
N PHE A 134 -3.39 12.19 18.05
CA PHE A 134 -4.56 12.99 18.47
C PHE A 134 -5.07 12.58 19.85
N LEU A 135 -5.09 11.28 20.18
CA LEU A 135 -5.51 10.81 21.50
C LEU A 135 -4.55 11.23 22.61
N LEU A 136 -3.24 11.21 22.36
CA LEU A 136 -2.23 11.68 23.31
C LEU A 136 -2.32 13.19 23.55
N LEU A 137 -2.58 13.98 22.51
CA LEU A 137 -2.87 15.40 22.65
C LEU A 137 -4.11 15.64 23.50
N PHE A 138 -5.17 14.86 23.28
CA PHE A 138 -6.40 14.96 24.07
C PHE A 138 -6.17 14.62 25.55
N ALA A 139 -5.34 13.61 25.85
CA ALA A 139 -5.06 13.19 27.22
C ALA A 139 -4.22 14.20 28.02
N ARG A 140 -3.57 15.16 27.33
CA ARG A 140 -2.77 16.22 27.96
C ARG A 140 -3.52 17.55 28.15
N LEU A 141 -4.69 17.69 27.57
CA LEU A 141 -5.58 18.86 27.70
C LEU A 141 -6.61 18.66 28.82
#